data_6e2525d484fc1251ba0d21b6bff4d276
#
_entry.id   6e2525d484fc1251ba0d21b6bff4d276
#
_cell.length_a   1.000
_cell.length_b   1.000
_cell.length_c   1.000
_cell.angle_alpha   90.00
_cell.angle_beta   90.00
_cell.angle_gamma   90.00
#
_symmetry.space_group_name_H-M   'P 1'
#
loop_
_entity.id
_entity.type
_entity.pdbx_description
1 polymer ?
#
loop_
_entity_poly.entity_id
_entity_poly.type
_entity_poly.pdbx_seq_one_letter_code
_entity_poly.pdbx_strand_id
1 'polypeptide(L)'
;MMKLYKVSSIVSAIFMALMVFMASCSKDDTMMQYLQVPEDYVFEAEVKPVGTYEFEHFAAELLLQKNGPDTWQRVLKVFPKEYEGRLPAVVVPFYFPEAMLGFELDGTPLPKYAGIEMMAHLASRGFACISADAYHLTYVDSDKPRDTFSRWSDAGSRISEDYPQWCGIGKLTADTRLLIDLLQEDPRVDAGRIGIAGHSLGGKMAFYAGCIDRRIKAIMVSDFGFMWEQSNWEKSWYWGDKIEILKEKGLSNIDLLSASGRKPVCLIAGQYDTDESFVAMQNAAGYKAFPDRLVFINHATGHRPPAYALEAGYDFLEKHLK
;
A
#
# COMPACT_ATOMS: atom_id res chain seq x y z
N MET A 1 45.87 -29.33 39.51
CA MET A 1 45.94 -27.87 39.30
C MET A 1 45.05 -27.50 38.13
N MET A 2 43.80 -27.16 38.44
CA MET A 2 42.78 -26.86 37.41
C MET A 2 42.73 -25.35 37.18
N LYS A 3 42.96 -24.89 35.94
CA LYS A 3 42.82 -23.48 35.57
C LYS A 3 41.35 -23.18 35.27
N LEU A 4 40.75 -22.35 36.13
CA LEU A 4 39.45 -21.72 35.90
C LEU A 4 39.63 -20.61 34.86
N TYR A 5 38.96 -20.73 33.69
CA TYR A 5 38.81 -19.64 32.73
C TYR A 5 37.63 -18.75 33.13
N LYS A 6 37.88 -17.46 33.25
CA LYS A 6 36.86 -16.42 33.44
C LYS A 6 35.99 -16.30 32.18
N VAL A 7 34.75 -16.72 32.28
CA VAL A 7 33.70 -16.38 31.35
C VAL A 7 32.81 -15.35 32.05
N SER A 8 33.17 -14.08 31.96
CA SER A 8 32.36 -13.01 32.54
C SER A 8 32.78 -11.64 32.02
N SER A 9 32.51 -11.35 30.75
CA SER A 9 32.47 -9.95 30.25
C SER A 9 31.79 -9.78 28.87
N ILE A 10 31.42 -10.86 28.18
CA ILE A 10 30.79 -10.76 26.84
C ILE A 10 29.26 -10.72 26.95
N VAL A 11 28.68 -11.35 27.98
CA VAL A 11 27.20 -11.39 28.15
C VAL A 11 26.64 -10.04 28.60
N SER A 12 27.40 -9.24 29.38
CA SER A 12 26.97 -7.91 29.83
C SER A 12 26.97 -6.86 28.71
N ALA A 13 27.84 -6.99 27.70
CA ALA A 13 27.90 -6.05 26.58
C ALA A 13 26.75 -6.26 25.57
N ILE A 14 26.30 -7.50 25.43
CA ILE A 14 25.16 -7.83 24.52
C ILE A 14 23.84 -7.36 25.16
N PHE A 15 23.67 -7.48 26.48
CA PHE A 15 22.47 -6.98 27.16
C PHE A 15 22.40 -5.44 27.19
N MET A 16 23.54 -4.74 27.29
CA MET A 16 23.58 -3.28 27.24
C MET A 16 23.34 -2.73 25.81
N ALA A 17 23.76 -3.43 24.78
CA ALA A 17 23.48 -3.07 23.38
C ALA A 17 22.00 -3.29 23.00
N LEU A 18 21.31 -4.29 23.58
CA LEU A 18 19.87 -4.48 23.40
C LEU A 18 19.04 -3.41 24.15
N MET A 19 19.49 -2.92 25.31
CA MET A 19 18.76 -1.86 26.04
C MET A 19 18.93 -0.46 25.44
N VAL A 20 20.02 -0.18 24.75
CA VAL A 20 20.20 1.12 24.04
C VAL A 20 19.38 1.18 22.75
N PHE A 21 18.99 0.03 22.17
CA PHE A 21 18.08 0.01 21.00
C PHE A 21 16.58 0.19 21.37
N MET A 22 16.23 0.10 22.66
CA MET A 22 14.84 0.23 23.15
C MET A 22 14.48 1.65 23.62
N ALA A 23 15.41 2.60 23.59
CA ALA A 23 15.19 3.96 24.13
C ALA A 23 15.03 5.05 23.06
N SER A 24 14.86 4.69 21.78
CA SER A 24 14.60 5.64 20.68
C SER A 24 13.22 5.49 20.04
N CYS A 25 12.23 5.05 20.77
CA CYS A 25 10.92 4.67 20.26
C CYS A 25 9.82 5.42 21.02
N SER A 26 9.54 6.70 20.72
CA SER A 26 8.47 7.38 21.46
C SER A 26 7.52 8.27 20.68
N LYS A 27 7.75 8.54 19.37
CA LYS A 27 6.76 9.20 18.53
C LYS A 27 6.16 8.27 17.47
N ASP A 28 6.95 7.35 16.92
CA ASP A 28 6.53 6.43 15.87
C ASP A 28 5.58 5.32 16.35
N ASP A 29 5.64 4.95 17.65
CA ASP A 29 4.88 3.81 18.18
C ASP A 29 3.36 3.99 18.15
N THR A 30 2.86 5.23 18.36
CA THR A 30 1.40 5.44 18.46
C THR A 30 0.68 5.20 17.15
N MET A 31 1.22 5.69 16.02
CA MET A 31 0.62 5.45 14.72
C MET A 31 0.75 3.97 14.33
N MET A 32 1.93 3.40 14.54
CA MET A 32 2.23 2.02 14.21
C MET A 32 1.40 1.01 15.00
N GLN A 33 1.05 1.29 16.25
CA GLN A 33 0.21 0.38 17.04
C GLN A 33 -1.19 0.15 16.43
N TYR A 34 -1.75 1.16 15.75
CA TYR A 34 -3.04 1.04 15.06
C TYR A 34 -2.93 0.48 13.64
N LEU A 35 -1.72 0.46 13.07
CA LEU A 35 -1.44 -0.07 11.73
C LEU A 35 -0.98 -1.53 11.77
N GLN A 36 -0.43 -1.99 12.89
CA GLN A 36 -0.01 -3.38 13.05
C GLN A 36 -1.21 -4.31 13.17
N VAL A 37 -1.06 -5.49 12.58
CA VAL A 37 -2.04 -6.56 12.70
C VAL A 37 -2.15 -6.96 14.17
N PRO A 38 -3.36 -7.02 14.77
CA PRO A 38 -3.54 -7.46 16.14
C PRO A 38 -3.01 -8.88 16.37
N GLU A 39 -2.48 -9.14 17.57
CA GLU A 39 -1.90 -10.45 17.91
C GLU A 39 -2.92 -11.58 17.86
N ASP A 40 -4.19 -11.28 18.10
CA ASP A 40 -5.33 -12.20 18.05
C ASP A 40 -5.94 -12.35 16.65
N TYR A 41 -5.49 -11.57 15.65
CA TYR A 41 -5.88 -11.72 14.24
C TYR A 41 -5.03 -12.80 13.55
N VAL A 42 -5.20 -14.05 13.97
CA VAL A 42 -4.35 -15.17 13.56
C VAL A 42 -5.00 -16.00 12.46
N PHE A 43 -4.26 -16.29 11.41
CA PHE A 43 -4.65 -17.23 10.35
C PHE A 43 -3.41 -17.82 9.67
N GLU A 44 -3.57 -19.02 9.10
CA GLU A 44 -2.53 -19.63 8.26
C GLU A 44 -2.61 -19.06 6.85
N ALA A 45 -1.45 -18.75 6.27
CA ALA A 45 -1.37 -18.29 4.89
C ALA A 45 -1.84 -19.42 3.94
N GLU A 46 -2.82 -19.11 3.11
CA GLU A 46 -3.37 -20.03 2.12
C GLU A 46 -3.70 -19.30 0.82
N VAL A 47 -3.34 -19.89 -0.31
CA VAL A 47 -3.62 -19.36 -1.65
C VAL A 47 -4.19 -20.46 -2.53
N LYS A 48 -5.29 -20.16 -3.23
CA LYS A 48 -5.97 -21.08 -4.13
C LYS A 48 -6.04 -20.49 -5.54
N PRO A 49 -5.53 -21.15 -6.58
CA PRO A 49 -5.76 -20.73 -7.95
C PRO A 49 -7.24 -20.86 -8.30
N VAL A 50 -7.78 -19.88 -9.02
CA VAL A 50 -9.16 -19.86 -9.50
C VAL A 50 -9.22 -20.01 -11.01
N GLY A 51 -8.39 -19.26 -11.74
CA GLY A 51 -8.39 -19.32 -13.20
C GLY A 51 -7.36 -18.37 -13.82
N THR A 52 -7.19 -18.52 -15.14
CA THR A 52 -6.34 -17.67 -15.98
C THR A 52 -7.16 -17.05 -17.08
N TYR A 53 -6.80 -15.84 -17.48
CA TYR A 53 -7.49 -15.02 -18.47
C TYR A 53 -6.47 -14.45 -19.44
N GLU A 54 -6.78 -14.49 -20.72
CA GLU A 54 -5.91 -13.99 -21.78
C GLU A 54 -6.50 -12.71 -22.38
N PHE A 55 -5.71 -11.65 -22.40
CA PHE A 55 -6.03 -10.37 -23.03
C PHE A 55 -5.04 -10.09 -24.16
N GLU A 56 -5.21 -9.01 -24.89
CA GLU A 56 -4.38 -8.71 -26.07
C GLU A 56 -2.89 -8.60 -25.70
N HIS A 57 -2.55 -7.83 -24.66
CA HIS A 57 -1.15 -7.50 -24.31
C HIS A 57 -0.65 -8.19 -23.04
N PHE A 58 -1.51 -8.79 -22.24
CA PHE A 58 -1.15 -9.44 -20.97
C PHE A 58 -2.03 -10.64 -20.66
N ALA A 59 -1.57 -11.47 -19.76
CA ALA A 59 -2.34 -12.54 -19.15
C ALA A 59 -2.61 -12.22 -17.68
N ALA A 60 -3.73 -12.71 -17.14
CA ALA A 60 -4.10 -12.51 -15.75
C ALA A 60 -4.36 -13.85 -15.05
N GLU A 61 -3.94 -13.95 -13.80
CA GLU A 61 -4.17 -15.09 -12.90
C GLU A 61 -5.04 -14.65 -11.74
N LEU A 62 -6.22 -15.23 -11.61
CA LEU A 62 -7.12 -15.02 -10.49
C LEU A 62 -6.84 -16.04 -9.40
N LEU A 63 -6.63 -15.57 -8.19
CA LEU A 63 -6.38 -16.36 -6.99
C LEU A 63 -7.37 -15.98 -5.89
N LEU A 64 -7.58 -16.87 -4.93
CA LEU A 64 -8.10 -16.56 -3.61
C LEU A 64 -6.95 -16.63 -2.63
N GLN A 65 -6.74 -15.57 -1.86
CA GLN A 65 -5.75 -15.50 -0.80
C GLN A 65 -6.45 -15.29 0.54
N LYS A 66 -6.11 -16.11 1.52
CA LYS A 66 -6.61 -15.91 2.89
C LYS A 66 -6.02 -14.63 3.47
N ASN A 67 -6.87 -13.73 3.94
CA ASN A 67 -6.48 -12.43 4.48
C ASN A 67 -7.03 -12.16 5.89
N GLY A 68 -7.52 -13.22 6.54
CA GLY A 68 -8.01 -13.20 7.91
C GLY A 68 -8.46 -14.57 8.37
N PRO A 69 -8.87 -14.73 9.64
CA PRO A 69 -9.32 -15.99 10.21
C PRO A 69 -10.37 -16.69 9.35
N ASP A 70 -11.40 -15.94 8.93
CA ASP A 70 -12.54 -16.45 8.16
C ASP A 70 -12.73 -15.74 6.82
N THR A 71 -11.76 -14.92 6.39
CA THR A 71 -11.90 -14.09 5.19
C THR A 71 -10.88 -14.45 4.10
N TRP A 72 -11.33 -14.30 2.86
CA TRP A 72 -10.58 -14.52 1.66
C TRP A 72 -10.74 -13.34 0.71
N GLN A 73 -9.64 -12.82 0.18
CA GLN A 73 -9.66 -11.81 -0.87
C GLN A 73 -9.39 -12.43 -2.24
N ARG A 74 -10.10 -11.95 -3.26
CA ARG A 74 -9.71 -12.23 -4.64
C ARG A 74 -8.47 -11.42 -4.96
N VAL A 75 -7.51 -12.08 -5.57
CA VAL A 75 -6.25 -11.46 -6.00
C VAL A 75 -6.10 -11.67 -7.49
N LEU A 76 -5.78 -10.62 -8.22
CA LEU A 76 -5.48 -10.68 -9.63
C LEU A 76 -4.02 -10.31 -9.86
N LYS A 77 -3.25 -11.26 -10.41
CA LYS A 77 -1.90 -11.04 -10.92
C LYS A 77 -1.96 -10.87 -12.43
N VAL A 78 -1.25 -9.87 -12.95
CA VAL A 78 -1.20 -9.57 -14.38
C VAL A 78 0.25 -9.57 -14.83
N PHE A 79 0.52 -10.27 -15.93
CA PHE A 79 1.85 -10.38 -16.52
C PHE A 79 1.81 -9.98 -17.99
N PRO A 80 2.76 -9.18 -18.49
CA PRO A 80 2.91 -8.97 -19.92
C PRO A 80 3.12 -10.31 -20.63
N LYS A 81 2.60 -10.46 -21.85
CA LYS A 81 2.76 -11.73 -22.61
C LYS A 81 4.19 -11.95 -23.08
N GLU A 82 4.87 -10.86 -23.40
CA GLU A 82 6.25 -10.91 -23.88
C GLU A 82 7.16 -10.25 -22.87
N TYR A 83 8.12 -10.98 -22.33
CA TYR A 83 9.14 -10.47 -21.43
C TYR A 83 10.37 -11.37 -21.41
N GLU A 84 11.50 -10.80 -21.04
CA GLU A 84 12.75 -11.54 -20.83
C GLU A 84 13.20 -11.44 -19.36
N GLY A 85 13.69 -12.53 -18.83
CA GLY A 85 14.19 -12.60 -17.45
C GLY A 85 13.10 -12.40 -16.39
N ARG A 86 13.45 -11.81 -15.26
CA ARG A 86 12.54 -11.50 -14.18
C ARG A 86 11.99 -10.09 -14.31
N LEU A 87 10.70 -9.96 -14.15
CA LEU A 87 9.97 -8.70 -14.27
C LEU A 87 10.11 -7.81 -13.02
N PRO A 88 10.27 -6.50 -13.19
CA PRO A 88 9.90 -5.57 -12.12
C PRO A 88 8.41 -5.66 -11.86
N ALA A 89 7.97 -5.38 -10.63
CA ALA A 89 6.58 -5.53 -10.28
C ALA A 89 6.01 -4.29 -9.60
N VAL A 90 4.69 -4.09 -9.74
CA VAL A 90 3.95 -3.01 -9.07
C VAL A 90 2.70 -3.55 -8.40
N VAL A 91 2.55 -3.27 -7.11
CA VAL A 91 1.28 -3.46 -6.39
C VAL A 91 0.36 -2.30 -6.72
N VAL A 92 -0.87 -2.59 -7.15
CA VAL A 92 -1.84 -1.57 -7.58
C VAL A 92 -3.15 -1.74 -6.81
N PRO A 93 -3.20 -1.40 -5.51
CA PRO A 93 -4.38 -1.60 -4.68
C PRO A 93 -5.49 -0.63 -5.05
N PHE A 94 -6.74 -1.10 -4.97
CA PHE A 94 -7.94 -0.28 -5.17
C PHE A 94 -9.16 -0.94 -4.51
N TYR A 95 -10.39 -0.55 -4.93
CA TYR A 95 -11.64 -1.17 -4.45
C TYR A 95 -11.69 -2.67 -4.78
N PHE A 96 -11.34 -3.02 -6.00
CA PHE A 96 -11.27 -4.39 -6.54
C PHE A 96 -10.39 -4.38 -7.80
N PRO A 97 -9.81 -5.53 -8.17
CA PRO A 97 -8.78 -5.60 -9.22
C PRO A 97 -9.23 -5.11 -10.60
N GLU A 98 -10.45 -5.46 -11.01
CA GLU A 98 -10.97 -5.14 -12.35
C GLU A 98 -11.09 -3.63 -12.60
N ALA A 99 -11.27 -2.84 -11.53
CA ALA A 99 -11.24 -1.37 -11.64
C ALA A 99 -9.89 -0.84 -12.14
N MET A 100 -8.80 -1.54 -11.85
CA MET A 100 -7.45 -1.19 -12.29
C MET A 100 -7.07 -1.80 -13.64
N LEU A 101 -7.94 -2.66 -14.19
CA LEU A 101 -7.89 -3.08 -15.59
C LEU A 101 -8.74 -2.19 -16.51
N GLY A 102 -9.82 -1.59 -15.99
CA GLY A 102 -10.82 -0.84 -16.75
C GLY A 102 -11.94 -1.71 -17.35
N PHE A 103 -11.92 -3.01 -17.09
CA PHE A 103 -12.93 -3.98 -17.55
C PHE A 103 -13.01 -5.20 -16.62
N GLU A 104 -14.15 -5.91 -16.66
CA GLU A 104 -14.36 -7.19 -15.99
C GLU A 104 -13.53 -8.30 -16.66
N LEU A 105 -13.35 -9.43 -15.99
CA LEU A 105 -12.57 -10.55 -16.52
C LEU A 105 -13.18 -11.20 -17.79
N ASP A 106 -14.46 -10.95 -18.05
CA ASP A 106 -15.13 -11.34 -19.30
C ASP A 106 -14.97 -10.32 -20.43
N GLY A 107 -14.24 -9.22 -20.19
CA GLY A 107 -14.01 -8.13 -21.13
C GLY A 107 -15.06 -7.01 -21.11
N THR A 108 -16.09 -7.09 -20.26
CA THR A 108 -17.10 -6.03 -20.12
C THR A 108 -16.45 -4.73 -19.61
N PRO A 109 -16.53 -3.60 -20.34
CA PRO A 109 -15.92 -2.35 -19.91
C PRO A 109 -16.47 -1.83 -18.58
N LEU A 110 -15.61 -1.16 -17.81
CA LEU A 110 -15.95 -0.46 -16.56
C LEU A 110 -15.76 1.06 -16.73
N PRO A 111 -16.69 1.78 -17.41
CA PRO A 111 -16.50 3.19 -17.76
C PRO A 111 -16.30 4.12 -16.56
N LYS A 112 -16.79 3.73 -15.39
CA LYS A 112 -16.60 4.46 -14.13
C LYS A 112 -15.11 4.64 -13.79
N TYR A 113 -14.27 3.71 -14.21
CA TYR A 113 -12.83 3.69 -13.89
C TYR A 113 -11.94 4.06 -15.08
N ALA A 114 -12.55 4.47 -16.22
CA ALA A 114 -11.80 4.89 -17.40
C ALA A 114 -10.82 6.03 -17.06
N GLY A 115 -9.57 5.89 -17.51
CA GLY A 115 -8.48 6.85 -17.26
C GLY A 115 -7.73 6.67 -15.95
N ILE A 116 -8.01 5.60 -15.19
CA ILE A 116 -7.23 5.21 -14.00
C ILE A 116 -6.84 3.71 -14.01
N GLU A 117 -6.85 3.09 -15.17
CA GLU A 117 -6.54 1.66 -15.39
C GLU A 117 -5.03 1.37 -15.22
N MET A 118 -4.49 1.73 -14.05
CA MET A 118 -3.05 1.70 -13.79
C MET A 118 -2.44 0.31 -14.00
N MET A 119 -3.19 -0.75 -13.69
CA MET A 119 -2.68 -2.12 -13.80
C MET A 119 -2.49 -2.53 -15.27
N ALA A 120 -3.47 -2.21 -16.13
CA ALA A 120 -3.38 -2.46 -17.58
C ALA A 120 -2.24 -1.66 -18.23
N HIS A 121 -2.10 -0.38 -17.88
CA HIS A 121 -1.04 0.49 -18.41
C HIS A 121 0.36 0.03 -17.97
N LEU A 122 0.54 -0.31 -16.70
CA LEU A 122 1.83 -0.79 -16.18
C LEU A 122 2.20 -2.17 -16.76
N ALA A 123 1.23 -3.06 -16.93
CA ALA A 123 1.47 -4.34 -17.60
C ALA A 123 1.93 -4.14 -19.06
N SER A 124 1.29 -3.24 -19.80
CA SER A 124 1.71 -2.88 -21.17
C SER A 124 3.11 -2.24 -21.23
N ARG A 125 3.58 -1.68 -20.12
CA ARG A 125 4.94 -1.16 -19.96
C ARG A 125 5.93 -2.21 -19.41
N GLY A 126 5.56 -3.49 -19.36
CA GLY A 126 6.45 -4.59 -18.99
C GLY A 126 6.64 -4.79 -17.48
N PHE A 127 5.67 -4.40 -16.66
CA PHE A 127 5.64 -4.72 -15.23
C PHE A 127 4.73 -5.93 -14.97
N ALA A 128 5.12 -6.79 -14.04
CA ALA A 128 4.15 -7.65 -13.37
C ALA A 128 3.32 -6.79 -12.41
N CYS A 129 2.00 -6.95 -12.41
CA CYS A 129 1.11 -6.18 -11.55
C CYS A 129 0.27 -7.09 -10.66
N ILE A 130 -0.11 -6.60 -9.48
CA ILE A 130 -0.99 -7.33 -8.56
C ILE A 130 -1.97 -6.37 -7.88
N SER A 131 -3.22 -6.81 -7.75
CA SER A 131 -4.27 -6.11 -7.02
C SER A 131 -5.17 -7.11 -6.31
N ALA A 132 -5.95 -6.66 -5.33
CA ALA A 132 -6.92 -7.51 -4.65
C ALA A 132 -8.20 -6.76 -4.31
N ASP A 133 -9.25 -7.51 -3.96
CA ASP A 133 -10.44 -6.97 -3.33
C ASP A 133 -10.05 -6.31 -2.00
N ALA A 134 -10.47 -5.07 -1.80
CA ALA A 134 -10.28 -4.42 -0.51
C ALA A 134 -11.26 -4.98 0.53
N TYR A 135 -10.92 -4.90 1.81
CA TYR A 135 -11.59 -5.61 2.90
C TYR A 135 -13.10 -5.36 3.02
N HIS A 136 -13.62 -4.26 2.49
CA HIS A 136 -15.06 -3.99 2.47
C HIS A 136 -15.85 -5.02 1.65
N LEU A 137 -15.18 -5.77 0.78
CA LEU A 137 -15.78 -6.87 -0.01
C LEU A 137 -15.66 -8.23 0.67
N THR A 138 -14.77 -8.36 1.64
CA THR A 138 -14.40 -9.64 2.24
C THR A 138 -14.75 -9.76 3.72
N TYR A 139 -14.81 -8.62 4.45
CA TYR A 139 -14.94 -8.60 5.89
C TYR A 139 -16.40 -8.58 6.37
N VAL A 140 -17.32 -8.09 5.54
CA VAL A 140 -18.76 -8.09 5.83
C VAL A 140 -19.52 -8.69 4.67
N ASP A 141 -20.51 -9.54 4.98
CA ASP A 141 -21.50 -9.97 4.00
C ASP A 141 -22.46 -8.82 3.73
N SER A 142 -22.63 -8.45 2.46
CA SER A 142 -23.44 -7.30 2.08
C SER A 142 -23.92 -7.43 0.63
N ASP A 143 -25.20 -7.20 0.39
CA ASP A 143 -25.83 -7.07 -0.92
C ASP A 143 -25.65 -5.67 -1.55
N LYS A 144 -25.06 -4.73 -0.81
CA LYS A 144 -24.76 -3.38 -1.31
C LYS A 144 -23.75 -3.44 -2.46
N PRO A 145 -23.86 -2.57 -3.47
CA PRO A 145 -22.88 -2.50 -4.55
C PRO A 145 -21.44 -2.38 -4.04
N ARG A 146 -20.52 -3.06 -4.70
CA ARG A 146 -19.12 -3.24 -4.28
C ARG A 146 -18.31 -1.95 -4.12
N ASP A 147 -18.78 -0.83 -4.68
CA ASP A 147 -18.09 0.46 -4.67
C ASP A 147 -18.85 1.57 -3.93
N THR A 148 -19.72 1.22 -2.99
CA THR A 148 -20.49 2.18 -2.19
C THR A 148 -19.85 2.48 -0.84
N PHE A 149 -19.89 3.76 -0.42
CA PHE A 149 -19.40 4.17 0.88
C PHE A 149 -20.17 3.54 2.06
N SER A 150 -21.44 3.18 1.86
CA SER A 150 -22.20 2.49 2.90
C SER A 150 -21.62 1.10 3.21
N ARG A 151 -21.18 0.34 2.19
CA ARG A 151 -20.50 -0.94 2.39
C ARG A 151 -19.16 -0.76 3.10
N TRP A 152 -18.39 0.28 2.73
CA TRP A 152 -17.17 0.63 3.42
C TRP A 152 -17.39 0.98 4.88
N SER A 153 -18.46 1.76 5.19
CA SER A 153 -18.80 2.13 6.55
C SER A 153 -19.11 0.90 7.40
N ASP A 154 -19.90 -0.05 6.88
CA ASP A 154 -20.23 -1.28 7.58
C ASP A 154 -18.97 -2.08 7.93
N ALA A 155 -18.08 -2.26 6.95
CA ALA A 155 -16.83 -3.00 7.15
C ALA A 155 -15.88 -2.29 8.15
N GLY A 156 -15.77 -0.96 8.05
CA GLY A 156 -14.93 -0.17 8.95
C GLY A 156 -15.44 -0.19 10.39
N SER A 157 -16.75 -0.09 10.58
CA SER A 157 -17.39 -0.22 11.91
C SER A 157 -17.15 -1.61 12.48
N ARG A 158 -17.34 -2.66 11.67
CA ARG A 158 -17.16 -4.05 12.10
C ARG A 158 -15.72 -4.34 12.54
N ILE A 159 -14.69 -3.85 11.81
CA ILE A 159 -13.31 -3.99 12.23
C ILE A 159 -13.04 -3.31 13.58
N SER A 160 -13.59 -2.11 13.78
CA SER A 160 -13.41 -1.38 15.03
C SER A 160 -14.13 -2.05 16.22
N GLU A 161 -15.22 -2.78 15.97
CA GLU A 161 -15.91 -3.58 16.97
C GLU A 161 -15.13 -4.85 17.31
N ASP A 162 -14.68 -5.60 16.30
CA ASP A 162 -13.98 -6.87 16.48
C ASP A 162 -12.54 -6.66 17.03
N TYR A 163 -11.87 -5.59 16.62
CA TYR A 163 -10.48 -5.27 16.99
C TYR A 163 -10.34 -3.78 17.33
N PRO A 164 -10.76 -3.33 18.53
CA PRO A 164 -10.74 -1.92 18.92
C PRO A 164 -9.36 -1.26 18.88
N GLN A 165 -8.27 -2.05 18.98
CA GLN A 165 -6.89 -1.60 18.88
C GLN A 165 -6.42 -1.43 17.43
N TRP A 166 -7.24 -1.80 16.44
CA TRP A 166 -6.92 -1.68 15.02
C TRP A 166 -7.73 -0.59 14.33
N CYS A 167 -7.45 -0.31 13.07
CA CYS A 167 -8.21 0.63 12.25
C CYS A 167 -8.32 0.15 10.80
N GLY A 168 -9.28 0.72 10.05
CA GLY A 168 -9.53 0.33 8.66
C GLY A 168 -8.31 0.50 7.77
N ILE A 169 -7.54 1.59 7.90
CA ILE A 169 -6.31 1.77 7.12
C ILE A 169 -5.22 0.76 7.53
N GLY A 170 -5.21 0.30 8.77
CA GLY A 170 -4.35 -0.79 9.24
C GLY A 170 -4.68 -2.09 8.52
N LYS A 171 -5.96 -2.44 8.42
CA LYS A 171 -6.41 -3.63 7.65
C LYS A 171 -6.07 -3.50 6.17
N LEU A 172 -6.34 -2.35 5.53
CA LEU A 172 -5.97 -2.09 4.14
C LEU A 172 -4.46 -2.26 3.89
N THR A 173 -3.65 -1.77 4.83
CA THR A 173 -2.19 -1.89 4.79
C THR A 173 -1.75 -3.34 4.91
N ALA A 174 -2.32 -4.09 5.86
CA ALA A 174 -2.03 -5.50 6.07
C ALA A 174 -2.35 -6.34 4.83
N ASP A 175 -3.56 -6.17 4.26
CA ASP A 175 -3.97 -6.88 3.05
C ASP A 175 -3.09 -6.55 1.84
N THR A 176 -2.71 -5.27 1.70
CA THR A 176 -1.79 -4.85 0.63
C THR A 176 -0.41 -5.50 0.78
N ARG A 177 0.07 -5.69 2.01
CA ARG A 177 1.36 -6.36 2.26
C ARG A 177 1.34 -7.85 1.91
N LEU A 178 0.21 -8.54 2.07
CA LEU A 178 0.05 -9.92 1.59
C LEU A 178 0.25 -10.04 0.07
N LEU A 179 -0.08 -8.98 -0.70
CA LEU A 179 0.19 -8.96 -2.15
C LEU A 179 1.69 -8.88 -2.44
N ILE A 180 2.45 -8.14 -1.60
CA ILE A 180 3.91 -8.07 -1.73
C ILE A 180 4.54 -9.44 -1.46
N ASP A 181 4.00 -10.22 -0.52
CA ASP A 181 4.45 -11.58 -0.25
C ASP A 181 4.29 -12.46 -1.51
N LEU A 182 3.12 -12.41 -2.16
CA LEU A 182 2.85 -13.16 -3.40
C LEU A 182 3.77 -12.76 -4.57
N LEU A 183 4.12 -11.48 -4.68
CA LEU A 183 5.08 -11.04 -5.71
C LEU A 183 6.50 -11.51 -5.39
N GLN A 184 6.89 -11.51 -4.12
CA GLN A 184 8.22 -11.93 -3.71
C GLN A 184 8.45 -13.44 -3.94
N GLU A 185 7.40 -14.23 -3.80
CA GLU A 185 7.43 -15.67 -4.00
C GLU A 185 7.29 -16.09 -5.47
N ASP A 186 6.85 -15.19 -6.36
CA ASP A 186 6.66 -15.50 -7.78
C ASP A 186 8.00 -15.55 -8.51
N PRO A 187 8.39 -16.70 -9.11
CA PRO A 187 9.67 -16.86 -9.77
C PRO A 187 9.86 -15.96 -11.01
N ARG A 188 8.77 -15.43 -11.57
CA ARG A 188 8.78 -14.50 -12.70
C ARG A 188 9.12 -13.07 -12.29
N VAL A 189 9.04 -12.75 -10.98
CA VAL A 189 9.24 -11.40 -10.43
C VAL A 189 10.64 -11.25 -9.87
N ASP A 190 11.25 -10.10 -10.10
CA ASP A 190 12.43 -9.65 -9.38
C ASP A 190 12.03 -9.01 -8.05
N ALA A 191 12.19 -9.75 -6.96
CA ALA A 191 11.87 -9.31 -5.61
C ALA A 191 12.65 -8.04 -5.15
N GLY A 192 13.74 -7.69 -5.83
CA GLY A 192 14.50 -6.46 -5.61
C GLY A 192 13.91 -5.23 -6.30
N ARG A 193 12.91 -5.38 -7.18
CA ARG A 193 12.34 -4.33 -8.03
C ARG A 193 10.81 -4.27 -7.91
N ILE A 194 10.29 -4.17 -6.68
CA ILE A 194 8.86 -4.06 -6.40
C ILE A 194 8.54 -2.61 -6.03
N GLY A 195 7.61 -2.00 -6.76
CA GLY A 195 7.02 -0.70 -6.47
C GLY A 195 5.55 -0.82 -6.07
N ILE A 196 4.94 0.33 -5.79
CA ILE A 196 3.52 0.42 -5.49
C ILE A 196 2.93 1.67 -6.11
N ALA A 197 1.73 1.57 -6.68
CA ALA A 197 1.02 2.68 -7.30
C ALA A 197 -0.45 2.67 -6.92
N GLY A 198 -1.06 3.85 -6.76
CA GLY A 198 -2.49 3.92 -6.48
C GLY A 198 -3.08 5.32 -6.63
N HIS A 199 -4.37 5.35 -6.92
CA HIS A 199 -5.18 6.56 -7.04
C HIS A 199 -6.22 6.61 -5.93
N SER A 200 -6.48 7.80 -5.37
CA SER A 200 -7.56 8.01 -4.40
C SER A 200 -7.44 7.07 -3.19
N LEU A 201 -8.42 6.18 -2.96
CA LEU A 201 -8.34 5.13 -1.95
C LEU A 201 -7.12 4.23 -2.17
N GLY A 202 -6.87 3.80 -3.41
CA GLY A 202 -5.66 3.04 -3.75
C GLY A 202 -4.38 3.82 -3.47
N GLY A 203 -4.42 5.15 -3.60
CA GLY A 203 -3.32 6.05 -3.21
C GLY A 203 -3.06 6.01 -1.71
N LYS A 204 -4.11 5.98 -0.87
CA LYS A 204 -3.97 5.80 0.57
C LYS A 204 -3.32 4.44 0.91
N MET A 205 -3.83 3.36 0.32
CA MET A 205 -3.28 2.01 0.50
C MET A 205 -1.82 1.93 0.05
N ALA A 206 -1.52 2.48 -1.13
CA ALA A 206 -0.17 2.52 -1.69
C ALA A 206 0.80 3.33 -0.82
N PHE A 207 0.37 4.47 -0.30
CA PHE A 207 1.18 5.30 0.56
C PHE A 207 1.54 4.57 1.86
N TYR A 208 0.55 4.01 2.56
CA TYR A 208 0.76 3.34 3.85
C TYR A 208 1.61 2.08 3.70
N ALA A 209 1.22 1.16 2.81
CA ALA A 209 2.00 -0.05 2.57
C ALA A 209 3.41 0.29 2.03
N GLY A 210 3.49 1.25 1.13
CA GLY A 210 4.76 1.71 0.55
C GLY A 210 5.71 2.32 1.58
N CYS A 211 5.22 3.10 2.54
CA CYS A 211 6.05 3.65 3.61
C CYS A 211 6.53 2.57 4.58
N ILE A 212 5.65 1.65 4.98
CA ILE A 212 5.93 0.65 6.03
C ILE A 212 6.76 -0.53 5.49
N ASP A 213 6.46 -1.03 4.30
CA ASP A 213 7.12 -2.24 3.79
C ASP A 213 8.46 -1.95 3.12
N ARG A 214 9.54 -2.47 3.69
CA ARG A 214 10.91 -2.24 3.20
C ARG A 214 11.19 -2.87 1.83
N ARG A 215 10.38 -3.79 1.37
CA ARG A 215 10.49 -4.42 0.05
C ARG A 215 10.09 -3.48 -1.07
N ILE A 216 9.21 -2.52 -0.80
CA ILE A 216 8.83 -1.48 -1.77
C ILE A 216 10.00 -0.52 -2.01
N LYS A 217 10.34 -0.29 -3.29
CA LYS A 217 11.46 0.53 -3.73
C LYS A 217 11.06 1.90 -4.25
N ALA A 218 9.82 2.05 -4.76
CA ALA A 218 9.28 3.32 -5.24
C ALA A 218 7.77 3.37 -4.97
N ILE A 219 7.27 4.57 -4.68
CA ILE A 219 5.86 4.83 -4.35
C ILE A 219 5.31 5.88 -5.32
N MET A 220 4.26 5.55 -6.05
CA MET A 220 3.51 6.48 -6.89
C MET A 220 2.10 6.61 -6.32
N VAL A 221 1.69 7.82 -5.95
CA VAL A 221 0.35 8.07 -5.40
C VAL A 221 -0.32 9.22 -6.13
N SER A 222 -1.63 9.09 -6.35
CA SER A 222 -2.42 10.08 -7.06
C SER A 222 -3.61 10.51 -6.23
N ASP A 223 -3.64 11.80 -5.92
CA ASP A 223 -4.76 12.56 -5.36
C ASP A 223 -5.47 11.86 -4.19
N PHE A 224 -4.70 11.46 -3.20
CA PHE A 224 -5.17 10.67 -2.05
C PHE A 224 -5.44 11.50 -0.79
N GLY A 225 -5.05 12.78 -0.80
CA GLY A 225 -5.19 13.69 0.33
C GLY A 225 -4.12 13.45 1.39
N PHE A 226 -2.89 13.92 1.15
CA PHE A 226 -1.75 13.68 2.03
C PHE A 226 -1.95 14.26 3.45
N MET A 227 -2.55 15.45 3.55
CA MET A 227 -2.83 16.07 4.85
C MET A 227 -4.21 15.63 5.38
N TRP A 228 -4.38 15.62 6.72
CA TRP A 228 -5.63 15.18 7.36
C TRP A 228 -6.87 15.96 6.87
N GLU A 229 -6.72 17.23 6.60
CA GLU A 229 -7.79 18.16 6.22
C GLU A 229 -8.17 18.05 4.73
N GLN A 230 -7.34 17.40 3.92
CA GLN A 230 -7.52 17.30 2.47
C GLN A 230 -8.43 16.16 2.03
N SER A 231 -8.76 15.23 2.93
CA SER A 231 -9.57 14.07 2.59
C SER A 231 -10.31 13.53 3.83
N ASN A 232 -11.09 12.48 3.63
CA ASN A 232 -11.99 11.88 4.58
C ASN A 232 -11.33 10.84 5.52
N TRP A 233 -10.19 11.18 6.08
CA TRP A 233 -9.40 10.29 6.94
C TRP A 233 -10.11 9.87 8.23
N GLU A 234 -11.09 10.66 8.70
CA GLU A 234 -11.92 10.38 9.88
C GLU A 234 -12.94 9.25 9.68
N LYS A 235 -13.13 8.79 8.46
CA LYS A 235 -14.08 7.70 8.19
C LYS A 235 -13.62 6.39 8.82
N SER A 236 -14.60 5.59 9.30
CA SER A 236 -14.35 4.31 9.99
C SER A 236 -13.49 3.33 9.19
N TRP A 237 -13.59 3.38 7.87
CA TRP A 237 -12.78 2.53 6.97
C TRP A 237 -11.33 2.99 6.76
N TYR A 238 -10.94 4.10 7.40
CA TYR A 238 -9.54 4.57 7.50
C TYR A 238 -9.14 4.61 8.97
N TRP A 239 -8.95 5.81 9.53
CA TRP A 239 -8.54 5.99 10.92
C TRP A 239 -9.71 5.97 11.91
N GLY A 240 -10.93 6.34 11.47
CA GLY A 240 -12.07 6.53 12.35
C GLY A 240 -11.79 7.58 13.43
N ASP A 241 -12.24 7.33 14.63
CA ASP A 241 -12.00 8.17 15.81
C ASP A 241 -10.53 8.27 16.25
N LYS A 242 -9.70 7.31 15.84
CA LYS A 242 -8.27 7.30 16.17
C LYS A 242 -7.50 8.47 15.56
N ILE A 243 -8.05 9.12 14.53
CA ILE A 243 -7.43 10.29 13.91
C ILE A 243 -7.30 11.46 14.90
N GLU A 244 -8.24 11.65 15.82
CA GLU A 244 -8.16 12.71 16.81
C GLU A 244 -7.02 12.47 17.81
N ILE A 245 -6.78 11.21 18.17
CA ILE A 245 -5.63 10.82 19.01
C ILE A 245 -4.31 11.17 18.30
N LEU A 246 -4.22 10.94 16.99
CA LEU A 246 -3.04 11.26 16.21
C LEU A 246 -2.82 12.78 16.13
N LYS A 247 -3.89 13.54 15.88
CA LYS A 247 -3.85 15.01 15.84
C LYS A 247 -3.43 15.62 17.18
N GLU A 248 -3.99 15.15 18.29
CA GLU A 248 -3.62 15.59 19.64
C GLU A 248 -2.15 15.33 19.97
N LYS A 249 -1.58 14.26 19.42
CA LYS A 249 -0.14 13.94 19.54
C LYS A 249 0.73 14.64 18.51
N GLY A 250 0.16 15.43 17.60
CA GLY A 250 0.86 16.10 16.51
C GLY A 250 1.46 15.13 15.49
N LEU A 251 0.84 13.95 15.32
CA LEU A 251 1.24 12.94 14.34
C LEU A 251 0.48 13.13 13.02
N SER A 252 1.15 12.85 11.92
CA SER A 252 0.61 13.02 10.57
C SER A 252 1.26 12.04 9.57
N ASN A 253 0.79 12.06 8.33
CA ASN A 253 1.43 11.33 7.24
C ASN A 253 2.89 11.78 6.97
N ILE A 254 3.30 12.96 7.45
CA ILE A 254 4.69 13.41 7.41
C ILE A 254 5.59 12.50 8.25
N ASP A 255 5.10 12.05 9.41
CA ASP A 255 5.86 11.16 10.30
C ASP A 255 6.03 9.78 9.66
N LEU A 256 4.97 9.25 9.05
CA LEU A 256 5.03 7.97 8.32
C LEU A 256 5.98 8.06 7.11
N LEU A 257 5.90 9.14 6.33
CA LEU A 257 6.81 9.38 5.21
C LEU A 257 8.27 9.50 5.72
N SER A 258 8.49 10.17 6.84
CA SER A 258 9.81 10.30 7.45
C SER A 258 10.40 8.94 7.84
N ALA A 259 9.57 8.02 8.33
CA ALA A 259 9.98 6.66 8.70
C ALA A 259 10.23 5.73 7.49
N SER A 260 9.78 6.10 6.28
CA SER A 260 9.86 5.26 5.08
C SER A 260 11.27 4.95 4.57
N GLY A 261 12.31 5.56 5.12
CA GLY A 261 13.71 5.37 4.71
C GLY A 261 14.08 6.11 3.42
N ARG A 262 13.40 7.23 3.12
CA ARG A 262 13.67 8.09 1.95
C ARG A 262 13.48 7.38 0.61
N LYS A 263 12.47 6.54 0.51
CA LYS A 263 12.08 5.90 -0.76
C LYS A 263 11.72 6.97 -1.78
N PRO A 264 12.00 6.79 -3.06
CA PRO A 264 11.45 7.65 -4.10
C PRO A 264 9.93 7.66 -4.06
N VAL A 265 9.33 8.88 -4.06
CA VAL A 265 7.88 9.08 -4.05
C VAL A 265 7.49 10.03 -5.16
N CYS A 266 6.50 9.65 -5.97
CA CYS A 266 5.82 10.51 -6.92
C CYS A 266 4.42 10.83 -6.42
N LEU A 267 4.10 12.12 -6.24
CA LEU A 267 2.76 12.61 -5.94
C LEU A 267 2.15 13.26 -7.18
N ILE A 268 1.04 12.71 -7.66
CA ILE A 268 0.19 13.31 -8.69
C ILE A 268 -0.97 13.99 -7.99
N ALA A 269 -0.98 15.31 -7.99
CA ALA A 269 -1.95 16.15 -7.29
C ALA A 269 -3.03 16.68 -8.24
N GLY A 270 -4.25 16.85 -7.74
CA GLY A 270 -5.37 17.27 -8.56
C GLY A 270 -6.45 18.05 -7.81
N GLN A 271 -7.24 17.38 -6.99
CA GLN A 271 -8.34 17.98 -6.21
C GLN A 271 -8.02 18.01 -4.71
N TYR A 272 -7.61 16.88 -4.17
CA TYR A 272 -7.33 16.74 -2.73
C TYR A 272 -5.89 17.10 -2.40
N ASP A 273 -4.96 16.62 -3.20
CA ASP A 273 -3.56 17.00 -3.06
C ASP A 273 -3.25 18.27 -3.85
N THR A 274 -2.47 19.16 -3.24
CA THR A 274 -2.12 20.47 -3.76
C THR A 274 -0.62 20.75 -3.59
N ASP A 275 -0.18 21.93 -3.95
CA ASP A 275 1.19 22.39 -3.68
C ASP A 275 1.52 22.35 -2.18
N GLU A 276 0.52 22.54 -1.29
CA GLU A 276 0.70 22.41 0.16
C GLU A 276 1.05 20.97 0.57
N SER A 277 0.44 19.96 -0.06
CA SER A 277 0.79 18.56 0.15
C SER A 277 2.27 18.34 -0.13
N PHE A 278 2.75 18.87 -1.25
CA PHE A 278 4.15 18.71 -1.65
C PHE A 278 5.11 19.41 -0.69
N VAL A 279 4.79 20.64 -0.28
CA VAL A 279 5.57 21.39 0.73
C VAL A 279 5.62 20.60 2.04
N ALA A 280 4.50 20.00 2.46
CA ALA A 280 4.47 19.14 3.64
C ALA A 280 5.36 17.91 3.49
N MET A 281 5.32 17.23 2.33
CA MET A 281 6.19 16.08 2.05
C MET A 281 7.68 16.46 2.07
N GLN A 282 8.04 17.62 1.54
CA GLN A 282 9.43 18.12 1.57
C GLN A 282 9.94 18.36 3.00
N ASN A 283 9.05 18.61 3.96
CA ASN A 283 9.40 18.77 5.36
C ASN A 283 9.58 17.44 6.11
N ALA A 284 9.22 16.31 5.51
CA ALA A 284 9.46 15.00 6.09
C ALA A 284 10.98 14.76 6.27
N ALA A 285 11.33 14.13 7.40
CA ALA A 285 12.74 13.89 7.74
C ALA A 285 13.45 13.09 6.64
N GLY A 286 14.58 13.62 6.17
CA GLY A 286 15.39 13.01 5.13
C GLY A 286 15.03 13.43 3.70
N TYR A 287 13.82 13.93 3.41
CA TYR A 287 13.47 14.38 2.05
C TYR A 287 13.96 15.80 1.76
N LYS A 288 14.00 16.66 2.76
CA LYS A 288 14.56 18.02 2.61
C LYS A 288 16.00 18.02 2.09
N ALA A 289 16.81 17.03 2.47
CA ALA A 289 18.19 16.86 2.02
C ALA A 289 18.30 16.08 0.69
N PHE A 290 17.23 15.46 0.21
CA PHE A 290 17.20 14.64 -1.01
C PHE A 290 15.95 14.99 -1.84
N PRO A 291 15.86 16.22 -2.38
CA PRO A 291 14.67 16.69 -3.09
C PRO A 291 14.40 15.87 -4.38
N ASP A 292 15.40 15.25 -4.97
CA ASP A 292 15.31 14.38 -6.13
C ASP A 292 14.56 13.04 -5.85
N ARG A 293 14.30 12.74 -4.57
CA ARG A 293 13.49 11.58 -4.16
C ARG A 293 11.99 11.88 -4.19
N LEU A 294 11.59 13.13 -4.27
CA LEU A 294 10.20 13.55 -4.41
C LEU A 294 9.95 14.10 -5.81
N VAL A 295 9.01 13.51 -6.52
CA VAL A 295 8.50 14.02 -7.79
C VAL A 295 7.07 14.50 -7.55
N PHE A 296 6.77 15.69 -8.06
CA PHE A 296 5.46 16.32 -7.91
C PHE A 296 4.90 16.70 -9.27
N ILE A 297 3.66 16.27 -9.53
CA ILE A 297 2.93 16.56 -10.76
C ILE A 297 1.57 17.12 -10.35
N ASN A 298 1.40 18.44 -10.41
CA ASN A 298 0.11 19.06 -10.14
C ASN A 298 -0.60 19.35 -11.46
N HIS A 299 -1.69 18.61 -11.72
CA HIS A 299 -2.49 18.81 -12.94
C HIS A 299 -3.69 19.76 -12.73
N ALA A 300 -4.11 20.01 -11.49
CA ALA A 300 -5.16 20.96 -11.10
C ALA A 300 -6.49 20.82 -11.89
N THR A 301 -6.81 19.62 -12.42
CA THR A 301 -8.00 19.39 -13.27
C THR A 301 -9.11 18.61 -12.56
N GLY A 302 -9.00 18.41 -11.24
CA GLY A 302 -9.95 17.65 -10.44
C GLY A 302 -9.38 16.34 -9.93
N HIS A 303 -10.24 15.45 -9.43
CA HIS A 303 -9.81 14.21 -8.77
C HIS A 303 -9.17 13.20 -9.72
N ARG A 304 -9.69 13.08 -10.93
CA ARG A 304 -9.17 12.11 -11.92
C ARG A 304 -7.95 12.68 -12.64
N PRO A 305 -6.79 12.00 -12.60
CA PRO A 305 -5.59 12.46 -13.28
C PRO A 305 -5.76 12.35 -14.79
N PRO A 306 -5.30 13.34 -15.57
CA PRO A 306 -5.21 13.22 -17.02
C PRO A 306 -4.08 12.26 -17.43
N ALA A 307 -4.16 11.73 -18.64
CA ALA A 307 -3.22 10.72 -19.15
C ALA A 307 -1.74 11.15 -18.99
N TYR A 308 -1.40 12.41 -19.34
CA TYR A 308 -0.01 12.88 -19.24
C TYR A 308 0.57 12.81 -17.82
N ALA A 309 -0.27 13.02 -16.80
CA ALA A 309 0.17 12.98 -15.40
C ALA A 309 0.42 11.53 -14.95
N LEU A 310 -0.43 10.60 -15.38
CA LEU A 310 -0.19 9.17 -15.15
C LEU A 310 1.05 8.65 -15.89
N GLU A 311 1.22 9.03 -17.16
CA GLU A 311 2.40 8.68 -17.96
C GLU A 311 3.70 9.11 -17.27
N ALA A 312 3.76 10.36 -16.78
CA ALA A 312 4.91 10.85 -16.02
C ALA A 312 5.12 10.07 -14.70
N GLY A 313 4.05 9.63 -14.05
CA GLY A 313 4.14 8.75 -12.87
C GLY A 313 4.63 7.35 -13.23
N TYR A 314 4.24 6.79 -14.37
CA TYR A 314 4.76 5.51 -14.85
C TYR A 314 6.25 5.61 -15.25
N ASP A 315 6.66 6.70 -15.91
CA ASP A 315 8.07 6.97 -16.21
C ASP A 315 8.91 7.07 -14.93
N PHE A 316 8.35 7.66 -13.86
CA PHE A 316 9.00 7.65 -12.55
C PHE A 316 9.18 6.22 -12.00
N LEU A 317 8.17 5.35 -12.10
CA LEU A 317 8.30 3.95 -11.67
C LEU A 317 9.33 3.20 -12.53
N GLU A 318 9.34 3.40 -13.85
CA GLU A 318 10.35 2.81 -14.73
C GLU A 318 11.76 3.20 -14.34
N LYS A 319 12.01 4.49 -14.10
CA LYS A 319 13.31 5.01 -13.66
C LYS A 319 13.84 4.34 -12.40
N HIS A 320 12.95 3.94 -11.49
CA HIS A 320 13.35 3.41 -10.18
C HIS A 320 13.29 1.90 -10.06
N LEU A 321 12.62 1.21 -11.00
CA LEU A 321 12.39 -0.23 -10.94
C LEU A 321 12.98 -1.00 -12.13
N LYS A 322 13.27 -0.34 -13.25
CA LYS A 322 13.96 -0.93 -14.41
C LYS A 322 15.41 -0.53 -14.43
#